data_7e7da77113befe12928a734c371bc412
#
_entry.id   7e7da77113befe12928a734c371bc412
#
_cell.length_a   1.000
_cell.length_b   1.000
_cell.length_c   1.000
_cell.angle_alpha   90.00
_cell.angle_beta   90.00
_cell.angle_gamma   90.00
#
_symmetry.space_group_name_H-M   'P 1'
#
loop_
_entity.id
_entity.type
_entity.pdbx_description
1 polymer ?
#
loop_
_entity_poly.entity_id
_entity_poly.type
_entity_poly.pdbx_seq_one_letter_code
_entity_poly.pdbx_strand_id
1 'polypeptide(L)'
;GYDHYAKEFDGFTHTRIEGVGCTGSGGNILIKPILDEDENTLLIKNTETAHPGFYSVSFENGIQAKMAVKTNFGIEEYSFPKQKSGLLIDLSYAFANRFVDEKHQINKNLISGYIDTKTTCSVGIYRIYYALEISNLENLTSLDEHRFMAVRKDTSSTMQVRIGFSSVNTDYALQRIEAISFDEL
;
A
#
# COMPACT_ATOMS: atom_id res chain seq x y z
N GLY A 1 -10.58 6.14 -3.91
CA GLY A 1 -10.21 6.26 -5.31
C GLY A 1 -9.54 7.61 -5.60
N TYR A 2 -9.04 7.79 -6.80
CA TYR A 2 -8.45 9.07 -7.22
C TYR A 2 -9.50 10.20 -7.23
N ASP A 3 -9.15 11.33 -6.64
CA ASP A 3 -9.93 12.56 -6.71
C ASP A 3 -9.02 13.71 -7.18
N HIS A 4 -9.36 14.32 -8.31
CA HIS A 4 -8.57 15.39 -8.89
C HIS A 4 -8.48 16.64 -8.01
N TYR A 5 -9.49 16.93 -7.23
CA TYR A 5 -9.58 18.14 -6.42
C TYR A 5 -9.15 17.92 -4.96
N ALA A 6 -9.17 16.70 -4.47
CA ALA A 6 -8.78 16.40 -3.10
C ALA A 6 -7.27 16.58 -2.91
N LYS A 7 -6.91 17.34 -1.88
CA LYS A 7 -5.52 17.46 -1.41
C LYS A 7 -5.24 16.56 -0.22
N GLU A 8 -6.26 16.25 0.56
CA GLU A 8 -6.15 15.32 1.69
C GLU A 8 -5.88 13.91 1.18
N PHE A 9 -5.10 13.17 1.95
CA PHE A 9 -4.60 11.88 1.56
C PHE A 9 -4.67 10.88 2.72
N ASP A 10 -5.52 9.87 2.58
CA ASP A 10 -5.65 8.81 3.58
C ASP A 10 -4.55 7.75 3.47
N GLY A 11 -4.12 7.44 2.26
CA GLY A 11 -3.12 6.42 1.95
C GLY A 11 -3.31 5.86 0.54
N PHE A 12 -2.32 5.11 0.08
CA PHE A 12 -2.43 4.32 -1.14
C PHE A 12 -3.05 2.96 -0.82
N THR A 13 -3.90 2.48 -1.70
CA THR A 13 -4.59 1.18 -1.54
C THR A 13 -4.49 0.35 -2.79
N HIS A 14 -4.64 -0.97 -2.63
CA HIS A 14 -4.45 -1.97 -3.67
C HIS A 14 -5.78 -2.60 -4.11
N THR A 15 -5.77 -3.27 -5.25
CA THR A 15 -6.92 -4.07 -5.75
C THR A 15 -8.23 -3.29 -5.91
N ARG A 16 -8.16 -1.99 -6.09
CA ARG A 16 -9.35 -1.15 -6.24
C ARG A 16 -10.10 -1.48 -7.53
N ILE A 17 -11.41 -1.70 -7.42
CA ILE A 17 -12.33 -1.95 -8.54
C ILE A 17 -13.33 -0.80 -8.61
N GLU A 18 -13.38 -0.14 -9.75
CA GLU A 18 -14.28 0.98 -10.05
C GLU A 18 -15.20 0.67 -11.23
N GLY A 19 -16.28 1.41 -11.37
CA GLY A 19 -17.15 1.39 -12.56
C GLY A 19 -18.01 0.12 -12.71
N VAL A 20 -18.12 -0.71 -11.70
CA VAL A 20 -18.85 -2.00 -11.75
C VAL A 20 -20.21 -1.96 -11.07
N GLY A 21 -20.87 -0.83 -11.09
CA GLY A 21 -22.12 -0.63 -10.35
C GLY A 21 -21.91 -0.54 -8.84
N CYS A 22 -22.95 -0.26 -8.08
CA CYS A 22 -22.87 0.00 -6.64
C CYS A 22 -21.69 0.95 -6.30
N THR A 23 -21.04 0.76 -5.18
CA THR A 23 -19.93 1.63 -4.72
C THR A 23 -18.57 0.98 -4.97
N GLY A 24 -18.32 0.26 -6.05
CA GLY A 24 -17.05 -0.41 -6.27
C GLY A 24 -16.64 -1.37 -5.13
N SER A 25 -15.44 -1.92 -5.17
CA SER A 25 -14.87 -2.76 -4.11
C SER A 25 -13.34 -2.80 -4.15
N GLY A 26 -12.72 -3.61 -3.31
CA GLY A 26 -11.26 -3.68 -3.18
C GLY A 26 -10.72 -2.51 -2.37
N GLY A 27 -9.62 -1.92 -2.82
CA GLY A 27 -8.93 -0.89 -2.06
C GLY A 27 -8.38 -1.45 -0.75
N ASN A 28 -7.93 -2.71 -0.79
CA ASN A 28 -7.39 -3.41 0.37
C ASN A 28 -5.95 -2.99 0.65
N ILE A 29 -5.52 -3.14 1.88
CA ILE A 29 -4.19 -2.80 2.38
C ILE A 29 -3.86 -1.34 2.09
N LEU A 30 -4.01 -0.52 3.10
CA LEU A 30 -3.61 0.88 3.00
C LEU A 30 -2.16 1.04 3.42
N ILE A 31 -1.39 1.77 2.63
CA ILE A 31 -0.02 2.19 2.95
C ILE A 31 0.05 3.71 2.91
N LYS A 32 0.50 4.31 4.01
CA LYS A 32 0.60 5.75 4.16
C LYS A 32 2.01 6.14 4.61
N PRO A 33 2.74 6.98 3.85
CA PRO A 33 4.01 7.51 4.31
C PRO A 33 3.79 8.53 5.43
N ILE A 34 4.61 8.44 6.48
CA ILE A 34 4.53 9.26 7.69
C ILE A 34 5.90 9.89 7.97
N LEU A 35 5.87 11.14 8.38
CA LEU A 35 7.04 11.91 8.79
C LEU A 35 6.87 12.38 10.23
N ASP A 36 7.80 12.01 11.13
CA ASP A 36 7.80 12.43 12.56
C ASP A 36 6.46 12.21 13.29
N GLU A 37 5.77 11.09 13.02
CA GLU A 37 4.46 10.75 13.59
C GLU A 37 3.30 11.67 13.13
N ASP A 38 3.57 12.62 12.21
CA ASP A 38 2.53 13.44 11.61
C ASP A 38 1.85 12.68 10.46
N GLU A 39 0.57 12.38 10.66
CA GLU A 39 -0.25 11.73 9.65
C GLU A 39 -0.86 12.69 8.62
N ASN A 40 -0.75 14.01 8.85
CA ASN A 40 -1.30 15.02 7.95
C ASN A 40 -0.43 15.23 6.72
N THR A 41 -0.70 14.48 5.70
CA THR A 41 0.06 14.51 4.45
C THR A 41 -0.82 15.07 3.33
N LEU A 42 -0.48 16.25 2.82
CA LEU A 42 -1.22 16.91 1.73
C LEU A 42 -0.50 16.73 0.40
N LEU A 43 -1.27 16.41 -0.63
CA LEU A 43 -0.79 16.25 -2.01
C LEU A 43 -0.50 17.60 -2.66
N ILE A 44 0.64 17.71 -3.33
CA ILE A 44 0.93 18.82 -4.26
C ILE A 44 0.44 18.40 -5.65
N LYS A 45 -0.79 18.71 -5.97
CA LYS A 45 -1.52 18.21 -7.15
C LYS A 45 -0.81 18.47 -8.49
N ASN A 46 -0.11 19.58 -8.65
CA ASN A 46 0.59 19.90 -9.88
C ASN A 46 1.89 19.10 -10.08
N THR A 47 2.28 18.26 -9.12
CA THR A 47 3.42 17.33 -9.24
C THR A 47 2.98 15.92 -9.65
N GLU A 48 1.68 15.68 -9.77
CA GLU A 48 1.18 14.36 -10.16
C GLU A 48 1.59 14.02 -11.60
N THR A 49 2.09 12.82 -11.76
CA THR A 49 2.33 12.19 -13.07
C THR A 49 1.68 10.82 -13.08
N ALA A 50 0.89 10.54 -14.11
CA ALA A 50 0.20 9.25 -14.24
C ALA A 50 0.21 8.81 -15.71
N HIS A 51 0.53 7.55 -15.91
CA HIS A 51 0.34 6.83 -17.17
C HIS A 51 0.06 5.34 -16.86
N PRO A 52 -0.41 4.53 -17.83
CA PRO A 52 -0.71 3.13 -17.56
C PRO A 52 0.44 2.41 -16.86
N GLY A 53 0.17 1.84 -15.70
CA GLY A 53 1.15 1.13 -14.88
C GLY A 53 2.01 2.00 -13.96
N PHE A 54 1.90 3.32 -14.00
CA PHE A 54 2.74 4.22 -13.21
C PHE A 54 1.97 5.40 -12.62
N TYR A 55 2.33 5.80 -11.40
CA TYR A 55 1.90 7.03 -10.75
C TYR A 55 3.01 7.60 -9.87
N SER A 56 3.12 8.92 -9.81
CA SER A 56 3.98 9.62 -8.85
C SER A 56 3.38 10.93 -8.38
N VAL A 57 3.75 11.34 -7.16
CA VAL A 57 3.32 12.60 -6.55
C VAL A 57 4.30 13.05 -5.47
N SER A 58 4.37 14.37 -5.23
CA SER A 58 5.03 14.96 -4.08
C SER A 58 4.02 15.46 -3.05
N PHE A 59 4.44 15.49 -1.78
CA PHE A 59 3.64 15.97 -0.67
C PHE A 59 4.22 17.26 -0.09
N GLU A 60 3.37 18.07 0.57
CA GLU A 60 3.79 19.37 1.13
C GLU A 60 4.87 19.24 2.21
N ASN A 61 4.92 18.11 2.93
CA ASN A 61 5.94 17.80 3.91
C ASN A 61 7.27 17.28 3.32
N GLY A 62 7.42 17.31 1.99
CA GLY A 62 8.64 16.92 1.28
C GLY A 62 8.79 15.43 0.98
N ILE A 63 7.82 14.61 1.35
CA ILE A 63 7.79 13.21 0.91
C ILE A 63 7.51 13.14 -0.60
N GLN A 64 8.07 12.15 -1.28
CA GLN A 64 7.74 11.81 -2.66
C GLN A 64 7.36 10.35 -2.72
N ALA A 65 6.31 10.02 -3.48
CA ALA A 65 5.87 8.66 -3.72
C ALA A 65 5.85 8.36 -5.22
N LYS A 66 6.29 7.16 -5.57
CA LYS A 66 6.20 6.59 -6.92
C LYS A 66 5.65 5.18 -6.82
N MET A 67 4.83 4.80 -7.78
CA MET A 67 4.25 3.48 -7.87
C MET A 67 4.33 2.95 -9.28
N ALA A 68 4.65 1.68 -9.40
CA ALA A 68 4.53 0.98 -10.67
C ALA A 68 3.88 -0.39 -10.44
N VAL A 69 3.10 -0.83 -11.42
CA VAL A 69 2.32 -2.07 -11.31
C VAL A 69 2.37 -2.88 -12.59
N LYS A 70 2.30 -4.17 -12.43
CA LYS A 70 1.99 -5.15 -13.48
C LYS A 70 1.04 -6.22 -12.93
N THR A 71 0.74 -7.24 -13.71
CA THR A 71 -0.24 -8.25 -13.30
C THR A 71 0.10 -8.90 -11.96
N ASN A 72 -0.76 -8.71 -10.97
CA ASN A 72 -0.67 -9.25 -9.61
C ASN A 72 0.60 -8.84 -8.81
N PHE A 73 1.26 -7.77 -9.21
CA PHE A 73 2.44 -7.23 -8.56
C PHE A 73 2.43 -5.71 -8.59
N GLY A 74 2.91 -5.10 -7.52
CA GLY A 74 3.17 -3.67 -7.41
C GLY A 74 4.45 -3.37 -6.66
N ILE A 75 5.06 -2.26 -6.98
CA ILE A 75 6.16 -1.66 -6.23
C ILE A 75 5.82 -0.22 -5.92
N GLU A 76 6.01 0.18 -4.68
CA GLU A 76 5.90 1.55 -4.20
C GLU A 76 7.27 1.99 -3.69
N GLU A 77 7.68 3.20 -4.05
CA GLU A 77 8.91 3.81 -3.57
C GLU A 77 8.62 5.14 -2.92
N TYR A 78 9.12 5.31 -1.70
CA TYR A 78 8.95 6.51 -0.91
C TYR A 78 10.30 7.15 -0.59
N SER A 79 10.48 8.40 -1.03
CA SER A 79 11.60 9.24 -0.63
C SER A 79 11.16 10.19 0.46
N PHE A 80 11.96 10.32 1.51
CA PHE A 80 11.64 11.15 2.67
C PHE A 80 12.72 12.21 2.90
N PRO A 81 12.38 13.34 3.51
CA PRO A 81 13.37 14.23 4.13
C PRO A 81 14.26 13.50 5.13
N LYS A 82 15.39 14.14 5.52
CA LYS A 82 16.33 13.58 6.50
C LYS A 82 15.79 13.70 7.94
N GLN A 83 14.66 13.08 8.20
CA GLN A 83 13.97 13.03 9.49
C GLN A 83 13.50 11.62 9.79
N LYS A 84 13.08 11.35 11.03
CA LYS A 84 12.43 10.08 11.38
C LYS A 84 11.19 9.93 10.51
N SER A 85 11.02 8.78 9.90
CA SER A 85 9.95 8.54 8.93
C SER A 85 9.67 7.06 8.79
N GLY A 86 8.55 6.73 8.20
CA GLY A 86 8.14 5.36 8.01
C GLY A 86 6.85 5.23 7.21
N LEU A 87 6.27 4.06 7.29
CA LEU A 87 5.02 3.71 6.62
C LEU A 87 4.03 3.17 7.66
N LEU A 88 2.84 3.75 7.69
CA LEU A 88 1.67 3.12 8.32
C LEU A 88 1.13 2.08 7.33
N ILE A 89 0.94 0.87 7.81
CA ILE A 89 0.35 -0.24 7.05
C ILE A 89 -0.92 -0.66 7.78
N ASP A 90 -2.06 -0.63 7.09
CA ASP A 90 -3.35 -1.06 7.61
C ASP A 90 -3.89 -2.22 6.77
N LEU A 91 -3.86 -3.42 7.34
CA LEU A 91 -4.33 -4.66 6.70
C LEU A 91 -5.86 -4.78 6.75
N SER A 92 -6.51 -4.05 7.66
CA SER A 92 -7.97 -4.05 7.81
C SER A 92 -8.66 -3.03 6.91
N TYR A 93 -7.89 -2.20 6.20
CA TYR A 93 -8.49 -1.23 5.30
C TYR A 93 -9.13 -1.92 4.09
N ALA A 94 -10.38 -1.58 3.85
CA ALA A 94 -11.09 -1.93 2.62
C ALA A 94 -12.07 -0.81 2.26
N PHE A 95 -12.14 -0.45 0.99
CA PHE A 95 -13.02 0.61 0.52
C PHE A 95 -14.48 0.36 0.90
N ALA A 96 -15.17 1.44 1.31
CA ALA A 96 -16.55 1.43 1.75
C ALA A 96 -16.83 0.50 2.95
N ASN A 97 -15.87 0.38 3.88
CA ASN A 97 -15.98 -0.45 5.10
C ASN A 97 -16.36 -1.91 4.79
N ARG A 98 -15.74 -2.48 3.76
CA ARG A 98 -16.03 -3.85 3.31
C ARG A 98 -15.12 -4.91 3.90
N PHE A 99 -14.21 -4.54 4.77
CA PHE A 99 -13.38 -5.48 5.52
C PHE A 99 -14.25 -6.49 6.29
N VAL A 100 -13.81 -7.74 6.31
CA VAL A 100 -14.48 -8.84 7.02
C VAL A 100 -13.54 -9.50 8.01
N ASP A 101 -12.38 -9.94 7.54
CA ASP A 101 -11.38 -10.66 8.35
C ASP A 101 -10.02 -10.61 7.64
N GLU A 102 -8.96 -10.83 8.38
CA GLU A 102 -7.62 -11.03 7.83
C GLU A 102 -6.82 -11.96 8.73
N LYS A 103 -5.83 -12.65 8.15
CA LYS A 103 -4.76 -13.29 8.92
C LYS A 103 -3.43 -13.01 8.26
N HIS A 104 -2.47 -12.70 9.09
CA HIS A 104 -1.10 -12.44 8.63
C HIS A 104 -0.08 -13.21 9.44
N GLN A 105 1.10 -13.31 8.86
CA GLN A 105 2.34 -13.72 9.53
C GLN A 105 3.44 -12.74 9.14
N ILE A 106 4.33 -12.47 10.08
CA ILE A 106 5.46 -11.58 9.90
C ILE A 106 6.75 -12.38 9.98
N ASN A 107 7.60 -12.23 8.98
CA ASN A 107 8.94 -12.80 8.95
C ASN A 107 9.94 -11.72 8.53
N LYS A 108 10.60 -11.09 9.50
CA LYS A 108 11.52 -9.96 9.30
C LYS A 108 10.81 -8.78 8.61
N ASN A 109 11.13 -8.55 7.34
CA ASN A 109 10.60 -7.47 6.52
C ASN A 109 9.45 -7.91 5.58
N LEU A 110 8.96 -9.13 5.74
CA LEU A 110 7.87 -9.70 4.97
C LEU A 110 6.63 -9.87 5.84
N ILE A 111 5.51 -9.31 5.38
CA ILE A 111 4.16 -9.57 5.90
C ILE A 111 3.41 -10.36 4.84
N SER A 112 2.81 -11.47 5.19
CA SER A 112 2.05 -12.28 4.23
C SER A 112 0.82 -12.91 4.87
N GLY A 113 -0.24 -13.13 4.08
CA GLY A 113 -1.47 -13.67 4.60
C GLY A 113 -2.63 -13.57 3.63
N TYR A 114 -3.84 -13.38 4.17
CA TYR A 114 -5.03 -13.15 3.37
C TYR A 114 -5.93 -12.10 3.99
N ILE A 115 -6.77 -11.50 3.16
CA ILE A 115 -7.84 -10.59 3.56
C ILE A 115 -9.14 -11.08 2.95
N ASP A 116 -10.18 -11.18 3.76
CA ASP A 116 -11.55 -11.40 3.36
C ASP A 116 -12.30 -10.06 3.30
N THR A 117 -12.95 -9.81 2.19
CA THR A 117 -13.66 -8.55 1.97
C THR A 117 -14.95 -8.79 1.19
N LYS A 118 -15.95 -7.93 1.43
CA LYS A 118 -17.23 -8.01 0.71
C LYS A 118 -17.07 -7.60 -0.75
N THR A 119 -17.77 -8.29 -1.61
CA THR A 119 -17.86 -7.94 -3.04
C THR A 119 -18.58 -6.60 -3.24
N THR A 120 -18.53 -6.08 -4.47
CA THR A 120 -19.38 -4.99 -4.94
C THR A 120 -20.84 -5.29 -4.59
N CYS A 121 -21.59 -4.29 -4.12
CA CYS A 121 -22.96 -4.43 -3.60
C CYS A 121 -23.07 -5.29 -2.31
N SER A 122 -21.97 -5.75 -1.74
CA SER A 122 -21.94 -6.54 -0.49
C SER A 122 -22.75 -7.84 -0.53
N VAL A 123 -22.87 -8.47 -1.71
CA VAL A 123 -23.65 -9.71 -1.91
C VAL A 123 -22.90 -10.95 -1.46
N GLY A 124 -21.56 -10.92 -1.48
CA GLY A 124 -20.72 -12.04 -1.11
C GLY A 124 -19.39 -11.59 -0.51
N ILE A 125 -18.57 -12.56 -0.15
CA ILE A 125 -17.20 -12.36 0.37
C ILE A 125 -16.24 -13.01 -0.62
N TYR A 126 -15.10 -12.36 -0.86
CA TYR A 126 -13.98 -12.96 -1.57
C TYR A 126 -12.72 -12.86 -0.73
N ARG A 127 -11.80 -13.77 -0.92
CA ARG A 127 -10.49 -13.79 -0.29
C ARG A 127 -9.43 -13.40 -1.29
N ILE A 128 -8.52 -12.53 -0.85
CA ILE A 128 -7.29 -12.23 -1.57
C ILE A 128 -6.10 -12.55 -0.67
N TYR A 129 -5.14 -13.29 -1.21
CA TYR A 129 -3.86 -13.56 -0.55
C TYR A 129 -2.84 -12.52 -0.99
N TYR A 130 -1.96 -12.15 -0.08
CA TYR A 130 -0.93 -11.16 -0.34
C TYR A 130 0.41 -11.55 0.28
N ALA A 131 1.46 -10.99 -0.27
CA ALA A 131 2.79 -10.95 0.32
C ALA A 131 3.36 -9.54 0.09
N LEU A 132 3.83 -8.89 1.16
CA LEU A 132 4.30 -7.52 1.20
C LEU A 132 5.70 -7.51 1.81
N GLU A 133 6.70 -7.10 1.01
CA GLU A 133 8.09 -6.98 1.43
C GLU A 133 8.50 -5.51 1.54
N ILE A 134 9.14 -5.13 2.64
CA ILE A 134 9.54 -3.76 2.93
C ILE A 134 11.08 -3.67 2.95
N SER A 135 11.65 -2.79 2.14
CA SER A 135 13.08 -2.50 2.16
C SER A 135 13.43 -1.43 3.20
N ASN A 136 14.70 -1.33 3.57
CA ASN A 136 15.23 -0.29 4.47
C ASN A 136 14.46 -0.19 5.79
N LEU A 137 14.00 -1.33 6.32
CA LEU A 137 13.23 -1.46 7.55
C LEU A 137 14.15 -1.55 8.76
N GLU A 138 13.97 -0.67 9.75
CA GLU A 138 14.61 -0.78 11.07
C GLU A 138 13.83 -1.71 11.97
N ASN A 139 12.54 -1.41 12.12
CA ASN A 139 11.61 -2.24 12.89
C ASN A 139 10.19 -2.14 12.32
N LEU A 140 9.38 -3.13 12.69
CA LEU A 140 7.96 -3.18 12.41
C LEU A 140 7.23 -3.30 13.75
N THR A 141 6.57 -2.23 14.17
CA THR A 141 5.85 -2.16 15.43
C THR A 141 4.37 -2.33 15.19
N SER A 142 3.73 -3.28 15.90
CA SER A 142 2.27 -3.39 15.90
C SER A 142 1.66 -2.20 16.64
N LEU A 143 0.69 -1.54 16.03
CA LEU A 143 -0.13 -0.50 16.63
C LEU A 143 -1.41 -1.11 17.23
N ASP A 144 -1.94 -2.12 16.57
CA ASP A 144 -3.05 -2.97 17.04
C ASP A 144 -3.02 -4.31 16.28
N GLU A 145 -4.14 -5.03 16.25
CA GLU A 145 -4.25 -6.35 15.61
C GLU A 145 -3.96 -6.32 14.10
N HIS A 146 -4.27 -5.22 13.42
CA HIS A 146 -4.23 -5.13 11.95
C HIS A 146 -3.29 -4.05 11.42
N ARG A 147 -2.81 -3.14 12.28
CA ARG A 147 -2.03 -1.99 11.85
C ARG A 147 -0.60 -2.02 12.37
N PHE A 148 0.31 -1.58 11.51
CA PHE A 148 1.75 -1.62 11.77
C PHE A 148 2.41 -0.30 11.39
N MET A 149 3.42 0.08 12.17
CA MET A 149 4.35 1.14 11.83
C MET A 149 5.68 0.53 11.39
N ALA A 150 6.01 0.68 10.12
CA ALA A 150 7.31 0.32 9.56
C ALA A 150 8.25 1.52 9.63
N VAL A 151 9.25 1.48 10.51
CA VAL A 151 10.21 2.57 10.71
C VAL A 151 11.38 2.43 9.76
N ARG A 152 11.75 3.51 9.09
CA ARG A 152 12.89 3.57 8.18
C ARG A 152 14.23 3.51 8.93
N LYS A 153 15.12 2.63 8.49
CA LYS A 153 16.44 2.41 9.08
C LYS A 153 17.45 3.49 8.70
N ASP A 154 17.61 3.73 7.41
CA ASP A 154 18.61 4.64 6.87
C ASP A 154 17.94 5.87 6.24
N THR A 155 18.21 7.06 6.81
CA THR A 155 17.64 8.33 6.36
C THR A 155 18.21 8.83 5.03
N SER A 156 19.28 8.22 4.51
CA SER A 156 19.85 8.55 3.20
C SER A 156 19.22 7.78 2.04
N SER A 157 18.42 6.74 2.33
CA SER A 157 17.85 5.83 1.34
C SER A 157 16.33 5.91 1.31
N THR A 158 15.72 5.46 0.22
CA THR A 158 14.28 5.30 0.09
C THR A 158 13.77 4.09 0.87
N MET A 159 12.47 4.05 1.12
CA MET A 159 11.76 2.80 1.45
C MET A 159 11.01 2.31 0.21
N GLN A 160 11.09 1.01 -0.05
CA GLN A 160 10.26 0.38 -1.09
C GLN A 160 9.36 -0.66 -0.44
N VAL A 161 8.15 -0.76 -0.96
CA VAL A 161 7.21 -1.84 -0.67
C VAL A 161 6.98 -2.60 -1.97
N ARG A 162 7.21 -3.90 -1.95
CA ARG A 162 6.86 -4.83 -3.03
C ARG A 162 5.70 -5.67 -2.58
N ILE A 163 4.64 -5.70 -3.36
CA ILE A 163 3.44 -6.43 -2.99
C ILE A 163 2.99 -7.35 -4.12
N GLY A 164 2.82 -8.62 -3.79
CA GLY A 164 2.28 -9.64 -4.67
C GLY A 164 0.89 -10.07 -4.22
N PHE A 165 0.00 -10.35 -5.17
CA PHE A 165 -1.36 -10.81 -4.90
C PHE A 165 -1.68 -12.13 -5.56
N SER A 166 -2.57 -12.90 -4.94
CA SER A 166 -3.10 -14.16 -5.50
C SER A 166 -4.53 -14.40 -5.01
N SER A 167 -5.35 -15.00 -5.86
CA SER A 167 -6.67 -15.54 -5.47
C SER A 167 -6.60 -17.03 -5.06
N VAL A 168 -5.41 -17.64 -5.06
CA VAL A 168 -5.23 -19.07 -4.84
C VAL A 168 -4.69 -19.38 -3.45
N ASN A 169 -3.53 -18.85 -3.13
CA ASN A 169 -2.88 -19.02 -1.82
C ASN A 169 -1.72 -18.01 -1.63
N THR A 170 -1.16 -17.99 -0.44
CA THR A 170 -0.05 -17.10 -0.06
C THR A 170 1.26 -17.42 -0.81
N ASP A 171 1.54 -18.69 -1.12
CA ASP A 171 2.75 -19.08 -1.85
C ASP A 171 2.77 -18.49 -3.26
N TYR A 172 1.62 -18.46 -3.94
CA TYR A 172 1.50 -17.78 -5.23
C TYR A 172 1.65 -16.26 -5.10
N ALA A 173 1.18 -15.65 -4.02
CA ALA A 173 1.40 -14.23 -3.78
C ALA A 173 2.90 -13.94 -3.56
N LEU A 174 3.60 -14.76 -2.81
CA LEU A 174 5.06 -14.68 -2.60
C LEU A 174 5.84 -14.80 -3.93
N GLN A 175 5.44 -15.71 -4.81
CA GLN A 175 6.07 -15.88 -6.12
C GLN A 175 5.89 -14.67 -7.05
N ARG A 176 4.93 -13.77 -6.74
CA ARG A 176 4.72 -12.54 -7.51
C ARG A 176 5.65 -11.41 -7.09
N ILE A 177 6.27 -11.48 -5.91
CA ILE A 177 7.26 -10.49 -5.50
C ILE A 177 8.50 -10.68 -6.34
N GLU A 178 8.69 -9.80 -7.31
CA GLU A 178 9.80 -9.87 -8.24
C GLU A 178 10.95 -8.97 -7.76
N ALA A 179 12.18 -9.44 -7.95
CA ALA A 179 13.39 -8.68 -7.63
C ALA A 179 13.79 -7.75 -8.79
N ILE A 180 12.82 -6.99 -9.30
CA ILE A 180 13.04 -6.00 -10.36
C ILE A 180 13.10 -4.60 -9.78
N SER A 181 13.88 -3.74 -10.42
CA SER A 181 13.95 -2.34 -10.05
C SER A 181 12.70 -1.57 -10.52
N PHE A 182 12.52 -0.37 -9.97
CA PHE A 182 11.42 0.50 -10.37
C PHE A 182 11.50 0.87 -11.86
N ASP A 183 12.71 1.06 -12.40
CA ASP A 183 12.96 1.48 -13.78
C ASP A 183 12.78 0.34 -14.81
N GLU A 184 12.57 -0.90 -14.34
CA GLU A 184 12.32 -2.07 -15.18
C GLU A 184 10.82 -2.39 -15.35
N LEU A 185 9.94 -1.62 -14.70
CA LEU A 185 8.48 -1.74 -14.77
C LEU A 185 7.87 -0.72 -15.72
#